data_7eda7966807fe641fc7cdbc0c6a61216
#
_entry.id   7eda7966807fe641fc7cdbc0c6a61216
#
_cell.length_a   1.000
_cell.length_b   1.000
_cell.length_c   1.000
_cell.angle_alpha   90.00
_cell.angle_beta   90.00
_cell.angle_gamma   90.00
#
_symmetry.space_group_name_H-M   'P 1'
#
loop_
_entity.id
_entity.type
_entity.pdbx_description
1 polymer ?
#
loop_
_entity_poly.entity_id
_entity_poly.type
_entity_poly.pdbx_seq_one_letter_code
_entity_poly.pdbx_strand_id
1 'polypeptide(L)'
;MKKFMTLAVASILSMSAFAQDVYKQISKIKDYNEAYNLLKSNLSNMSAEQKAKCYNKLVDLAYEKVVNEQATITSNQMAAQLNTKVEPYDTIGLYNAVMQALENGVLCDEFDNQPNDKGKVKPKFHKSNGDRLYPIRFHLINAGIYYQNKDEALAYKNLATYVDSNDYPLFKEQDKSTDASLTQMAYYAARFAYFAKEYDKAEKYADIAIKDTAMADDALQIKLAVMQNQLKSHEDTLNYVNKLKSIYANDENNDMVF
;
A
#
# COMPACT_ATOMS: atom_id res chain seq x y z
N MET A 1 12.43 28.63 39.75
CA MET A 1 12.56 27.31 39.10
C MET A 1 11.45 26.32 39.47
N LYS A 2 11.05 26.11 40.72
CA LYS A 2 9.99 25.14 41.12
C LYS A 2 8.60 25.40 40.47
N LYS A 3 8.18 26.67 40.28
CA LYS A 3 6.86 27.01 39.68
C LYS A 3 6.76 26.68 38.18
N PHE A 4 7.87 26.75 37.42
CA PHE A 4 7.88 26.42 36.00
C PHE A 4 7.84 24.88 35.77
N MET A 5 8.49 24.10 36.64
CA MET A 5 8.41 22.64 36.58
C MET A 5 6.98 22.14 36.86
N THR A 6 6.27 22.76 37.81
CA THR A 6 4.90 22.36 38.15
C THR A 6 3.93 22.66 37.02
N LEU A 7 4.11 23.74 36.27
CA LEU A 7 3.26 24.08 35.11
C LEU A 7 3.50 23.12 33.93
N ALA A 8 4.77 22.77 33.66
CA ALA A 8 5.12 21.79 32.60
C ALA A 8 4.58 20.40 32.89
N VAL A 9 4.68 19.95 34.13
CA VAL A 9 4.14 18.63 34.55
C VAL A 9 2.61 18.61 34.50
N ALA A 10 1.94 19.70 34.89
CA ALA A 10 0.49 19.79 34.82
C ALA A 10 -0.02 19.82 33.36
N SER A 11 0.69 20.47 32.43
CA SER A 11 0.32 20.48 31.00
C SER A 11 0.52 19.10 30.35
N ILE A 12 1.58 18.38 30.68
CA ILE A 12 1.82 17.01 30.18
C ILE A 12 0.76 16.04 30.71
N LEU A 13 0.36 16.15 31.97
CA LEU A 13 -0.67 15.31 32.57
C LEU A 13 -2.06 15.59 31.98
N SER A 14 -2.38 16.84 31.69
CA SER A 14 -3.66 17.20 31.04
C SER A 14 -3.73 16.72 29.57
N MET A 15 -2.64 16.82 28.82
CA MET A 15 -2.56 16.31 27.46
C MET A 15 -2.70 14.76 27.40
N SER A 16 -2.06 14.04 28.33
CA SER A 16 -2.16 12.59 28.37
C SER A 16 -3.56 12.09 28.76
N ALA A 17 -4.25 12.77 29.68
CA ALA A 17 -5.62 12.47 30.07
C ALA A 17 -6.61 12.72 28.90
N PHE A 18 -6.47 13.84 28.20
CA PHE A 18 -7.27 14.17 27.02
C PHE A 18 -7.09 13.15 25.89
N ALA A 19 -5.85 12.83 25.55
CA ALA A 19 -5.55 11.85 24.49
C ALA A 19 -6.01 10.43 24.86
N GLN A 20 -6.01 10.05 26.13
CA GLN A 20 -6.57 8.78 26.59
C GLN A 20 -8.09 8.76 26.48
N ASP A 21 -8.75 9.88 26.66
CA ASP A 21 -10.21 10.00 26.48
C ASP A 21 -10.59 9.90 25.00
N VAL A 22 -9.83 10.56 24.11
CA VAL A 22 -10.01 10.43 22.64
C VAL A 22 -9.86 8.98 22.17
N TYR A 23 -8.85 8.24 22.64
CA TYR A 23 -8.73 6.82 22.30
C TYR A 23 -9.93 6.01 22.79
N LYS A 24 -10.44 6.26 24.01
CA LYS A 24 -11.64 5.58 24.50
C LYS A 24 -12.89 5.87 23.66
N GLN A 25 -13.01 7.08 23.12
CA GLN A 25 -14.07 7.43 22.21
C GLN A 25 -13.93 6.67 20.89
N ILE A 26 -12.76 6.74 20.23
CA ILE A 26 -12.45 6.04 18.96
C ILE A 26 -12.68 4.53 19.10
N SER A 27 -12.31 3.92 20.24
CA SER A 27 -12.45 2.48 20.45
C SER A 27 -13.91 1.98 20.41
N LYS A 28 -14.88 2.86 20.69
CA LYS A 28 -16.31 2.54 20.70
C LYS A 28 -17.00 2.80 19.34
N ILE A 29 -16.36 3.57 18.46
CA ILE A 29 -16.90 3.91 17.14
C ILE A 29 -16.89 2.67 16.25
N LYS A 30 -17.98 2.48 15.51
CA LYS A 30 -18.14 1.39 14.53
C LYS A 30 -18.02 1.88 13.08
N ASP A 31 -18.21 3.18 12.86
CA ASP A 31 -18.03 3.78 11.55
C ASP A 31 -16.57 4.19 11.33
N TYR A 32 -16.01 3.74 10.20
CA TYR A 32 -14.61 4.03 9.87
C TYR A 32 -14.34 5.52 9.69
N ASN A 33 -15.22 6.24 8.98
CA ASN A 33 -14.99 7.64 8.67
C ASN A 33 -15.11 8.52 9.91
N GLU A 34 -16.05 8.22 10.80
CA GLU A 34 -16.18 8.88 12.09
C GLU A 34 -14.91 8.68 12.94
N ALA A 35 -14.45 7.44 13.07
CA ALA A 35 -13.23 7.11 13.81
C ALA A 35 -11.98 7.80 13.21
N TYR A 36 -11.85 7.79 11.88
CA TYR A 36 -10.75 8.43 11.17
C TYR A 36 -10.72 9.95 11.37
N ASN A 37 -11.86 10.61 11.23
CA ASN A 37 -11.96 12.05 11.40
C ASN A 37 -11.65 12.49 12.84
N LEU A 38 -12.15 11.74 13.83
CA LEU A 38 -11.84 12.00 15.23
C LEU A 38 -10.35 11.78 15.53
N LEU A 39 -9.73 10.74 15.01
CA LEU A 39 -8.30 10.52 15.13
C LEU A 39 -7.52 11.67 14.51
N LYS A 40 -7.83 12.02 13.25
CA LYS A 40 -7.09 13.04 12.49
C LYS A 40 -7.10 14.40 13.18
N SER A 41 -8.23 14.77 13.78
CA SER A 41 -8.38 16.04 14.52
C SER A 41 -7.58 16.09 15.82
N ASN A 42 -7.07 14.96 16.32
CA ASN A 42 -6.42 14.87 17.63
C ASN A 42 -4.99 14.33 17.59
N LEU A 43 -4.44 14.00 16.40
CA LEU A 43 -3.13 13.37 16.25
C LEU A 43 -1.98 14.10 16.94
N SER A 44 -1.99 15.44 16.90
CA SER A 44 -0.91 16.26 17.48
C SER A 44 -0.76 16.11 19.01
N ASN A 45 -1.84 15.70 19.67
CA ASN A 45 -1.91 15.60 21.13
C ASN A 45 -1.71 14.19 21.67
N MET A 46 -1.43 13.20 20.77
CA MET A 46 -1.35 11.80 21.13
C MET A 46 0.10 11.31 21.17
N SER A 47 0.41 10.42 22.14
CA SER A 47 1.66 9.69 22.16
C SER A 47 1.71 8.65 21.03
N ALA A 48 2.91 8.15 20.71
CA ALA A 48 3.08 7.10 19.70
C ALA A 48 2.24 5.84 20.03
N GLU A 49 2.22 5.40 21.28
CA GLU A 49 1.39 4.26 21.71
C GLU A 49 -0.11 4.51 21.49
N GLN A 50 -0.59 5.73 21.75
CA GLN A 50 -1.99 6.08 21.54
C GLN A 50 -2.33 6.13 20.04
N LYS A 51 -1.44 6.69 19.21
CA LYS A 51 -1.58 6.69 17.75
C LYS A 51 -1.63 5.27 17.20
N ALA A 52 -0.70 4.40 17.60
CA ALA A 52 -0.69 2.99 17.20
C ALA A 52 -2.01 2.29 17.53
N LYS A 53 -2.55 2.47 18.74
CA LYS A 53 -3.85 1.89 19.14
C LYS A 53 -5.01 2.43 18.29
N CYS A 54 -5.02 3.72 17.98
CA CYS A 54 -6.08 4.31 17.17
C CYS A 54 -6.00 3.87 15.71
N TYR A 55 -4.79 3.83 15.12
CA TYR A 55 -4.60 3.30 13.78
C TYR A 55 -4.95 1.81 13.72
N ASN A 56 -4.59 1.00 14.73
CA ASN A 56 -5.03 -0.39 14.79
C ASN A 56 -6.56 -0.52 14.83
N LYS A 57 -7.26 0.37 15.55
CA LYS A 57 -8.75 0.38 15.52
C LYS A 57 -9.30 0.68 14.12
N LEU A 58 -8.66 1.59 13.36
CA LEU A 58 -9.04 1.85 11.97
C LEU A 58 -8.75 0.64 11.08
N VAL A 59 -7.63 -0.05 11.30
CA VAL A 59 -7.36 -1.34 10.63
C VAL A 59 -8.47 -2.35 10.93
N ASP A 60 -8.89 -2.48 12.20
CA ASP A 60 -9.95 -3.42 12.58
C ASP A 60 -11.26 -3.13 11.85
N LEU A 61 -11.68 -1.86 11.79
CA LEU A 61 -12.91 -1.45 11.12
C LEU A 61 -12.86 -1.70 9.60
N ALA A 62 -11.75 -1.34 8.96
CA ALA A 62 -11.57 -1.57 7.53
C ALA A 62 -11.46 -3.07 7.20
N TYR A 63 -10.72 -3.83 8.01
CA TYR A 63 -10.56 -5.27 7.83
C TYR A 63 -11.88 -6.03 8.03
N GLU A 64 -12.72 -5.63 8.99
CA GLU A 64 -14.06 -6.18 9.19
C GLU A 64 -14.92 -6.04 7.91
N LYS A 65 -14.89 -4.86 7.26
CA LYS A 65 -15.56 -4.66 5.97
C LYS A 65 -15.03 -5.62 4.90
N VAL A 66 -13.70 -5.77 4.79
CA VAL A 66 -13.09 -6.70 3.83
C VAL A 66 -13.56 -8.13 4.06
N VAL A 67 -13.53 -8.60 5.31
CA VAL A 67 -13.95 -9.98 5.67
C VAL A 67 -15.42 -10.21 5.35
N ASN A 68 -16.30 -9.25 5.66
CA ASN A 68 -17.73 -9.37 5.40
C ASN A 68 -18.04 -9.45 3.90
N GLU A 69 -17.43 -8.59 3.08
CA GLU A 69 -17.63 -8.62 1.62
C GLU A 69 -17.02 -9.88 1.01
N GLN A 70 -15.85 -10.32 1.47
CA GLN A 70 -15.23 -11.57 1.01
C GLN A 70 -16.10 -12.79 1.37
N ALA A 71 -16.72 -12.82 2.52
CA ALA A 71 -17.66 -13.88 2.91
C ALA A 71 -18.86 -13.93 1.96
N THR A 72 -19.42 -12.76 1.59
CA THR A 72 -20.50 -12.66 0.62
C THR A 72 -20.08 -13.16 -0.77
N ILE A 73 -18.87 -12.76 -1.24
CA ILE A 73 -18.32 -13.25 -2.52
C ILE A 73 -18.19 -14.77 -2.51
N THR A 74 -17.64 -15.34 -1.44
CA THR A 74 -17.46 -16.79 -1.29
C THR A 74 -18.80 -17.52 -1.28
N SER A 75 -19.78 -16.98 -0.55
CA SER A 75 -21.15 -17.52 -0.51
C SER A 75 -21.81 -17.49 -1.90
N ASN A 76 -21.62 -16.40 -2.65
CA ASN A 76 -22.14 -16.25 -4.01
C ASN A 76 -21.52 -17.24 -4.99
N GLN A 77 -20.24 -17.56 -4.85
CA GLN A 77 -19.60 -18.59 -5.67
C GLN A 77 -20.24 -19.96 -5.45
N MET A 78 -20.55 -20.33 -4.21
CA MET A 78 -21.25 -21.56 -3.88
C MET A 78 -22.70 -21.52 -4.38
N ALA A 79 -23.40 -20.40 -4.19
CA ALA A 79 -24.77 -20.22 -4.66
C ALA A 79 -24.88 -20.35 -6.19
N ALA A 80 -23.93 -19.82 -6.94
CA ALA A 80 -23.88 -19.94 -8.39
C ALA A 80 -23.70 -21.40 -8.84
N GLN A 81 -22.85 -22.16 -8.14
CA GLN A 81 -22.67 -23.61 -8.43
C GLN A 81 -23.95 -24.42 -8.17
N LEU A 82 -24.74 -23.99 -7.18
CA LEU A 82 -26.00 -24.65 -6.80
C LEU A 82 -27.21 -24.09 -7.54
N ASN A 83 -27.04 -23.13 -8.45
CA ASN A 83 -28.11 -22.38 -9.12
C ASN A 83 -29.10 -21.72 -8.15
N THR A 84 -28.60 -21.21 -7.01
CA THR A 84 -29.39 -20.48 -6.03
C THR A 84 -29.14 -18.99 -6.12
N LYS A 85 -29.94 -18.18 -5.39
CA LYS A 85 -29.85 -16.73 -5.41
C LYS A 85 -28.53 -16.25 -4.85
N VAL A 86 -27.88 -15.30 -5.55
CA VAL A 86 -26.72 -14.57 -5.08
C VAL A 86 -27.11 -13.26 -4.39
N GLU A 87 -26.34 -12.85 -3.39
CA GLU A 87 -26.56 -11.60 -2.67
C GLU A 87 -25.64 -10.50 -3.20
N PRO A 88 -26.09 -9.23 -3.24
CA PRO A 88 -25.25 -8.13 -3.65
C PRO A 88 -24.11 -7.90 -2.64
N TYR A 89 -22.92 -7.48 -3.12
CA TYR A 89 -21.81 -7.04 -2.30
C TYR A 89 -21.25 -5.72 -2.79
N ASP A 90 -20.64 -4.98 -1.88
CA ASP A 90 -20.12 -3.65 -2.15
C ASP A 90 -18.66 -3.71 -2.68
N THR A 91 -18.53 -3.90 -4.01
CA THR A 91 -17.23 -4.01 -4.68
C THR A 91 -16.33 -2.79 -4.42
N ILE A 92 -16.87 -1.57 -4.54
CA ILE A 92 -16.09 -0.34 -4.35
C ILE A 92 -15.73 -0.18 -2.88
N GLY A 93 -16.66 -0.45 -1.98
CA GLY A 93 -16.41 -0.42 -0.54
C GLY A 93 -15.36 -1.45 -0.11
N LEU A 94 -15.37 -2.65 -0.71
CA LEU A 94 -14.32 -3.65 -0.48
C LEU A 94 -12.93 -3.11 -0.86
N TYR A 95 -12.77 -2.57 -2.07
CA TYR A 95 -11.47 -2.07 -2.53
C TYR A 95 -10.99 -0.87 -1.70
N ASN A 96 -11.89 0.04 -1.35
CA ASN A 96 -11.56 1.14 -0.46
C ASN A 96 -11.16 0.65 0.94
N ALA A 97 -11.86 -0.34 1.48
CA ALA A 97 -11.53 -0.91 2.78
C ALA A 97 -10.15 -1.61 2.79
N VAL A 98 -9.79 -2.31 1.73
CA VAL A 98 -8.44 -2.90 1.59
C VAL A 98 -7.37 -1.81 1.62
N MET A 99 -7.54 -0.75 0.83
CA MET A 99 -6.61 0.38 0.81
C MET A 99 -6.49 1.03 2.18
N GLN A 100 -7.62 1.31 2.83
CA GLN A 100 -7.68 1.88 4.17
C GLN A 100 -6.99 0.99 5.22
N ALA A 101 -7.23 -0.32 5.16
CA ALA A 101 -6.58 -1.28 6.07
C ALA A 101 -5.06 -1.27 5.93
N LEU A 102 -4.55 -1.23 4.69
CA LEU A 102 -3.11 -1.19 4.41
C LEU A 102 -2.49 0.14 4.84
N GLU A 103 -3.07 1.28 4.46
CA GLU A 103 -2.57 2.61 4.81
C GLU A 103 -2.51 2.79 6.34
N ASN A 104 -3.58 2.39 7.06
CA ASN A 104 -3.59 2.48 8.52
C ASN A 104 -2.73 1.40 9.19
N GLY A 105 -2.55 0.25 8.56
CA GLY A 105 -1.64 -0.80 9.02
C GLY A 105 -0.18 -0.32 9.03
N VAL A 106 0.26 0.35 7.99
CA VAL A 106 1.60 0.96 7.90
C VAL A 106 1.78 2.04 8.96
N LEU A 107 0.81 2.95 9.11
CA LEU A 107 0.87 3.99 10.13
C LEU A 107 0.83 3.41 11.56
N CYS A 108 0.03 2.37 11.77
CA CYS A 108 0.02 1.65 13.04
C CYS A 108 1.41 1.08 13.34
N ASP A 109 2.04 0.42 12.37
CA ASP A 109 3.35 -0.20 12.52
C ASP A 109 4.44 0.84 12.78
N GLU A 110 4.41 1.97 12.08
CA GLU A 110 5.35 3.08 12.29
C GLU A 110 5.32 3.59 13.72
N PHE A 111 4.13 3.81 14.28
CA PHE A 111 4.01 4.29 15.67
C PHE A 111 4.21 3.19 16.71
N ASP A 112 3.85 1.95 16.41
CA ASP A 112 4.01 0.80 17.30
C ASP A 112 5.50 0.43 17.49
N ASN A 113 6.33 0.75 16.50
CA ASN A 113 7.79 0.56 16.55
C ASN A 113 8.53 1.75 17.19
N GLN A 114 7.84 2.79 17.67
CA GLN A 114 8.48 3.88 18.40
C GLN A 114 8.69 3.53 19.88
N PRO A 115 9.73 4.10 20.54
CA PRO A 115 9.93 3.91 21.96
C PRO A 115 8.73 4.41 22.79
N ASN A 116 8.30 3.61 23.75
CA ASN A 116 7.30 4.03 24.74
C ASN A 116 7.89 5.02 25.77
N ASP A 117 7.08 5.49 26.72
CA ASP A 117 7.48 6.45 27.76
C ASP A 117 8.67 5.96 28.65
N LYS A 118 9.01 4.66 28.58
CA LYS A 118 10.17 4.05 29.26
C LYS A 118 11.36 3.85 28.32
N GLY A 119 11.34 4.40 27.12
CA GLY A 119 12.38 4.28 26.11
C GLY A 119 12.50 2.89 25.48
N LYS A 120 11.50 2.00 25.65
CA LYS A 120 11.53 0.62 25.12
C LYS A 120 10.63 0.47 23.91
N VAL A 121 11.17 -0.12 22.83
CA VAL A 121 10.40 -0.54 21.67
C VAL A 121 9.78 -1.91 21.95
N LYS A 122 8.47 -2.01 21.92
CA LYS A 122 7.70 -3.25 22.12
C LYS A 122 6.45 -3.23 21.24
N PRO A 123 6.58 -3.57 19.96
CA PRO A 123 5.44 -3.59 19.04
C PRO A 123 4.39 -4.59 19.51
N LYS A 124 3.13 -4.17 19.47
CA LYS A 124 1.97 -4.97 19.90
C LYS A 124 1.15 -5.47 18.73
N PHE A 125 1.16 -4.71 17.62
CA PHE A 125 0.28 -4.91 16.49
C PHE A 125 1.01 -5.39 15.23
N HIS A 126 2.33 -5.23 15.16
CA HIS A 126 3.16 -5.57 14.01
C HIS A 126 2.81 -6.95 13.42
N LYS A 127 3.02 -8.01 14.20
CA LYS A 127 2.80 -9.37 13.72
C LYS A 127 1.35 -9.62 13.32
N SER A 128 0.38 -9.26 14.16
CA SER A 128 -1.04 -9.53 13.89
C SER A 128 -1.55 -8.76 12.66
N ASN A 129 -1.09 -7.52 12.46
CA ASN A 129 -1.42 -6.75 11.26
C ASN A 129 -0.70 -7.29 10.03
N GLY A 130 0.57 -7.67 10.13
CA GLY A 130 1.30 -8.34 9.05
C GLY A 130 0.58 -9.59 8.56
N ASP A 131 0.22 -10.49 9.48
CA ASP A 131 -0.43 -11.77 9.15
C ASP A 131 -1.80 -11.60 8.48
N ARG A 132 -2.62 -10.63 8.93
CA ARG A 132 -3.98 -10.44 8.38
C ARG A 132 -4.04 -9.53 7.16
N LEU A 133 -3.13 -8.58 7.03
CA LEU A 133 -3.16 -7.61 5.93
C LEU A 133 -2.40 -8.08 4.69
N TYR A 134 -1.39 -8.91 4.85
CA TYR A 134 -0.64 -9.42 3.69
C TYR A 134 -1.53 -10.17 2.68
N PRO A 135 -2.40 -11.12 3.11
CA PRO A 135 -3.26 -11.85 2.17
C PRO A 135 -4.28 -10.96 1.45
N ILE A 136 -4.84 -9.95 2.11
CA ILE A 136 -5.88 -9.11 1.48
C ILE A 136 -5.34 -8.17 0.40
N ARG A 137 -4.01 -8.00 0.30
CA ARG A 137 -3.36 -7.24 -0.79
C ARG A 137 -3.80 -7.72 -2.18
N PHE A 138 -4.13 -8.99 -2.32
CA PHE A 138 -4.64 -9.56 -3.56
C PHE A 138 -5.86 -8.81 -4.13
N HIS A 139 -6.71 -8.24 -3.28
CA HIS A 139 -7.84 -7.43 -3.73
C HIS A 139 -7.41 -6.14 -4.45
N LEU A 140 -6.18 -5.66 -4.27
CA LEU A 140 -5.65 -4.52 -5.03
C LEU A 140 -5.45 -4.87 -6.51
N ILE A 141 -5.10 -6.12 -6.83
CA ILE A 141 -5.05 -6.62 -8.21
C ILE A 141 -6.45 -6.56 -8.82
N ASN A 142 -7.44 -7.11 -8.10
CA ASN A 142 -8.83 -7.08 -8.54
C ASN A 142 -9.35 -5.65 -8.74
N ALA A 143 -8.96 -4.73 -7.84
CA ALA A 143 -9.28 -3.32 -7.97
C ALA A 143 -8.63 -2.68 -9.21
N GLY A 144 -7.35 -2.97 -9.45
CA GLY A 144 -6.64 -2.53 -10.65
C GLY A 144 -7.34 -2.96 -11.93
N ILE A 145 -7.72 -4.25 -12.02
CA ILE A 145 -8.47 -4.80 -13.14
C ILE A 145 -9.87 -4.16 -13.26
N TYR A 146 -10.55 -3.94 -12.14
CA TYR A 146 -11.87 -3.30 -12.13
C TYR A 146 -11.85 -1.87 -12.67
N TYR A 147 -10.80 -1.11 -12.31
CA TYR A 147 -10.67 0.30 -12.69
C TYR A 147 -9.96 0.55 -14.02
N GLN A 148 -9.23 -0.41 -14.60
CA GLN A 148 -8.36 -0.20 -15.77
C GLN A 148 -9.02 0.51 -16.97
N ASN A 149 -10.33 0.31 -17.18
CA ASN A 149 -11.10 0.94 -18.27
C ASN A 149 -12.14 1.96 -17.74
N LYS A 150 -12.10 2.31 -16.46
CA LYS A 150 -13.08 3.20 -15.80
C LYS A 150 -12.41 4.41 -15.17
N ASP A 151 -11.25 4.20 -14.56
CA ASP A 151 -10.47 5.22 -13.87
C ASP A 151 -9.01 4.76 -13.78
N GLU A 152 -8.20 5.18 -14.75
CA GLU A 152 -6.79 4.79 -14.85
C GLU A 152 -5.98 5.21 -13.62
N ALA A 153 -6.31 6.35 -12.99
CA ALA A 153 -5.62 6.80 -11.79
C ALA A 153 -5.88 5.86 -10.60
N LEU A 154 -7.12 5.39 -10.44
CA LEU A 154 -7.44 4.38 -9.42
C LEU A 154 -6.85 3.02 -9.78
N ALA A 155 -6.84 2.61 -11.05
CA ALA A 155 -6.19 1.38 -11.47
C ALA A 155 -4.70 1.42 -11.10
N TYR A 156 -4.02 2.49 -11.50
CA TYR A 156 -2.62 2.71 -11.18
C TYR A 156 -2.37 2.72 -9.66
N LYS A 157 -3.14 3.51 -8.90
CA LYS A 157 -2.99 3.58 -7.44
C LYS A 157 -3.06 2.19 -6.80
N ASN A 158 -4.02 1.37 -7.18
CA ASN A 158 -4.19 0.04 -6.60
C ASN A 158 -3.02 -0.90 -6.97
N LEU A 159 -2.63 -0.97 -8.24
CA LEU A 159 -1.53 -1.83 -8.68
C LEU A 159 -0.18 -1.38 -8.10
N ALA A 160 0.10 -0.08 -8.11
CA ALA A 160 1.28 0.48 -7.49
C ALA A 160 1.35 0.15 -5.98
N THR A 161 0.23 0.32 -5.26
CA THR A 161 0.16 -0.04 -3.83
C THR A 161 0.38 -1.53 -3.60
N TYR A 162 -0.16 -2.40 -4.48
CA TYR A 162 0.12 -3.83 -4.41
C TYR A 162 1.62 -4.12 -4.51
N VAL A 163 2.29 -3.56 -5.51
CA VAL A 163 3.74 -3.76 -5.73
C VAL A 163 4.55 -3.16 -4.58
N ASP A 164 4.31 -1.90 -4.25
CA ASP A 164 5.06 -1.18 -3.20
C ASP A 164 4.91 -1.85 -1.84
N SER A 165 3.71 -2.36 -1.53
CA SER A 165 3.44 -3.01 -0.25
C SER A 165 4.26 -4.28 -0.03
N ASN A 166 4.82 -4.88 -1.09
CA ASN A 166 5.73 -6.00 -0.93
C ASN A 166 6.94 -5.67 -0.06
N ASP A 167 7.41 -4.42 -0.09
CA ASP A 167 8.59 -3.96 0.64
C ASP A 167 8.25 -3.21 1.94
N TYR A 168 6.97 -3.18 2.34
CA TYR A 168 6.59 -2.55 3.60
C TYR A 168 7.23 -3.27 4.80
N PRO A 169 7.79 -2.53 5.78
CA PRO A 169 8.33 -3.12 7.01
C PRO A 169 7.33 -4.03 7.72
N LEU A 170 6.04 -3.68 7.69
CA LEU A 170 4.93 -4.47 8.23
C LEU A 170 4.88 -5.90 7.68
N PHE A 171 5.37 -6.14 6.46
CA PHE A 171 5.35 -7.43 5.78
C PHE A 171 6.73 -8.10 5.68
N LYS A 172 7.69 -7.66 6.49
CA LYS A 172 9.05 -8.18 6.47
C LYS A 172 9.13 -9.68 6.78
N GLU A 173 8.25 -10.16 7.66
CA GLU A 173 8.25 -11.55 8.12
C GLU A 173 7.36 -12.47 7.26
N GLN A 174 6.67 -11.92 6.24
CA GLN A 174 5.78 -12.70 5.39
C GLN A 174 6.57 -13.46 4.31
N ASP A 175 6.13 -14.66 3.99
CA ASP A 175 6.66 -15.43 2.85
C ASP A 175 6.19 -14.81 1.53
N LYS A 176 7.14 -14.20 0.83
CA LYS A 176 6.92 -13.52 -0.45
C LYS A 176 7.23 -14.40 -1.66
N SER A 177 7.77 -15.58 -1.44
CA SER A 177 8.20 -16.51 -2.51
C SER A 177 7.03 -17.05 -3.33
N THR A 178 5.84 -17.02 -2.79
CA THR A 178 4.60 -17.49 -3.43
C THR A 178 3.84 -16.42 -4.20
N ASP A 179 4.32 -15.17 -4.19
CA ASP A 179 3.67 -14.04 -4.89
C ASP A 179 4.01 -14.07 -6.39
N ALA A 180 3.40 -14.99 -7.12
CA ALA A 180 3.58 -15.13 -8.57
C ALA A 180 3.02 -13.94 -9.38
N SER A 181 2.24 -13.05 -8.78
CA SER A 181 1.63 -11.91 -9.47
C SER A 181 2.48 -10.64 -9.42
N LEU A 182 3.51 -10.59 -8.56
CA LEU A 182 4.25 -9.36 -8.28
C LEU A 182 4.86 -8.74 -9.53
N THR A 183 5.56 -9.52 -10.32
CA THR A 183 6.27 -9.05 -11.53
C THR A 183 5.29 -8.60 -12.62
N GLN A 184 4.21 -9.32 -12.83
CA GLN A 184 3.17 -8.94 -13.78
C GLN A 184 2.46 -7.64 -13.34
N MET A 185 2.13 -7.51 -12.06
CA MET A 185 1.50 -6.27 -11.56
C MET A 185 2.48 -5.10 -11.59
N ALA A 186 3.76 -5.34 -11.39
CA ALA A 186 4.80 -4.33 -11.56
C ALA A 186 4.87 -3.84 -13.01
N TYR A 187 4.76 -4.72 -14.00
CA TYR A 187 4.68 -4.32 -15.41
C TYR A 187 3.49 -3.38 -15.67
N TYR A 188 2.29 -3.73 -15.21
CA TYR A 188 1.12 -2.86 -15.39
C TYR A 188 1.27 -1.53 -14.63
N ALA A 189 1.82 -1.54 -13.41
CA ALA A 189 2.11 -0.32 -12.67
C ALA A 189 3.14 0.57 -13.41
N ALA A 190 4.16 -0.03 -14.03
CA ALA A 190 5.15 0.68 -14.84
C ALA A 190 4.50 1.37 -16.05
N ARG A 191 3.59 0.69 -16.75
CA ARG A 191 2.85 1.28 -17.87
C ARG A 191 2.01 2.48 -17.43
N PHE A 192 1.23 2.35 -16.38
CA PHE A 192 0.42 3.46 -15.86
C PHE A 192 1.30 4.63 -15.41
N ALA A 193 2.40 4.36 -14.71
CA ALA A 193 3.36 5.38 -14.30
C ALA A 193 3.96 6.11 -15.51
N TYR A 194 4.32 5.38 -16.56
CA TYR A 194 4.84 5.96 -17.81
C TYR A 194 3.83 6.92 -18.46
N PHE A 195 2.57 6.51 -18.62
CA PHE A 195 1.52 7.36 -19.18
C PHE A 195 1.18 8.55 -18.29
N ALA A 196 1.28 8.39 -16.97
CA ALA A 196 1.16 9.49 -16.01
C ALA A 196 2.40 10.41 -15.99
N LYS A 197 3.45 10.11 -16.77
CA LYS A 197 4.76 10.82 -16.81
C LYS A 197 5.51 10.77 -15.47
N GLU A 198 5.21 9.79 -14.63
CA GLU A 198 5.93 9.52 -13.38
C GLU A 198 7.13 8.60 -13.69
N TYR A 199 8.10 9.09 -14.46
CA TYR A 199 9.17 8.30 -15.06
C TYR A 199 10.02 7.54 -14.05
N ASP A 200 10.33 8.14 -12.90
CA ASP A 200 11.11 7.46 -11.84
C ASP A 200 10.35 6.23 -11.29
N LYS A 201 9.02 6.33 -11.16
CA LYS A 201 8.20 5.19 -10.74
C LYS A 201 8.03 4.17 -11.85
N ALA A 202 7.91 4.62 -13.11
CA ALA A 202 7.86 3.72 -14.26
C ALA A 202 9.11 2.85 -14.33
N GLU A 203 10.29 3.46 -14.16
CA GLU A 203 11.56 2.73 -14.12
C GLU A 203 11.64 1.77 -12.94
N LYS A 204 11.29 2.23 -11.71
CA LYS A 204 11.24 1.40 -10.50
C LYS A 204 10.42 0.13 -10.70
N TYR A 205 9.21 0.26 -11.24
CA TYR A 205 8.34 -0.89 -11.43
C TYR A 205 8.80 -1.78 -12.60
N ALA A 206 9.33 -1.21 -13.66
CA ALA A 206 9.95 -1.96 -14.76
C ALA A 206 11.16 -2.79 -14.28
N ASP A 207 11.96 -2.30 -13.32
CA ASP A 207 13.06 -3.02 -12.70
C ASP A 207 12.59 -4.25 -11.88
N ILE A 208 11.37 -4.23 -11.40
CA ILE A 208 10.76 -5.40 -10.75
C ILE A 208 10.26 -6.38 -11.80
N ALA A 209 9.55 -5.87 -12.81
CA ALA A 209 8.93 -6.68 -13.86
C ALA A 209 9.95 -7.42 -14.73
N ILE A 210 11.11 -6.80 -15.04
CA ILE A 210 12.17 -7.38 -15.90
C ILE A 210 12.80 -8.67 -15.32
N LYS A 211 12.56 -8.96 -14.04
CA LYS A 211 13.04 -10.18 -13.39
C LYS A 211 12.28 -11.43 -13.83
N ASP A 212 11.12 -11.25 -14.42
CA ASP A 212 10.29 -12.31 -14.98
C ASP A 212 10.54 -12.40 -16.50
N THR A 213 10.95 -13.56 -16.98
CA THR A 213 11.26 -13.77 -18.40
C THR A 213 10.07 -13.49 -19.32
N ALA A 214 8.82 -13.71 -18.82
CA ALA A 214 7.61 -13.42 -19.59
C ALA A 214 7.31 -11.92 -19.73
N MET A 215 7.86 -11.08 -18.83
CA MET A 215 7.65 -9.63 -18.81
C MET A 215 8.92 -8.85 -19.19
N ALA A 216 10.05 -9.53 -19.36
CA ALA A 216 11.35 -8.88 -19.48
C ALA A 216 11.43 -7.92 -20.68
N ASP A 217 10.98 -8.33 -21.85
CA ASP A 217 11.02 -7.53 -23.05
C ASP A 217 10.09 -6.32 -22.98
N ASP A 218 8.86 -6.53 -22.52
CA ASP A 218 7.89 -5.46 -22.32
C ASP A 218 8.36 -4.44 -21.26
N ALA A 219 8.95 -4.91 -20.17
CA ALA A 219 9.51 -4.05 -19.15
C ALA A 219 10.72 -3.25 -19.67
N LEU A 220 11.56 -3.88 -20.48
CA LEU A 220 12.69 -3.22 -21.13
C LEU A 220 12.23 -2.12 -22.09
N GLN A 221 11.15 -2.34 -22.87
CA GLN A 221 10.56 -1.32 -23.72
C GLN A 221 10.12 -0.08 -22.92
N ILE A 222 9.50 -0.28 -21.75
CA ILE A 222 9.13 0.84 -20.88
C ILE A 222 10.37 1.61 -20.44
N LYS A 223 11.44 0.92 -20.02
CA LYS A 223 12.70 1.56 -19.61
C LYS A 223 13.32 2.37 -20.77
N LEU A 224 13.36 1.83 -21.96
CA LEU A 224 13.85 2.54 -23.14
C LEU A 224 13.00 3.77 -23.48
N ALA A 225 11.67 3.65 -23.40
CA ALA A 225 10.76 4.76 -23.59
C ALA A 225 10.92 5.86 -22.54
N VAL A 226 11.16 5.50 -21.26
CA VAL A 226 11.48 6.45 -20.19
C VAL A 226 12.78 7.18 -20.50
N MET A 227 13.85 6.47 -20.81
CA MET A 227 15.14 7.08 -21.19
C MET A 227 14.99 8.03 -22.38
N GLN A 228 14.25 7.63 -23.43
CA GLN A 228 14.01 8.44 -24.61
C GLN A 228 13.26 9.75 -24.26
N ASN A 229 12.25 9.69 -23.39
CA ASN A 229 11.50 10.86 -22.96
C ASN A 229 12.28 11.80 -22.01
N GLN A 230 13.38 11.33 -21.44
CA GLN A 230 14.24 12.09 -20.53
C GLN A 230 15.50 12.63 -21.20
N LEU A 231 15.71 12.42 -22.50
CA LEU A 231 16.86 12.95 -23.25
C LEU A 231 16.88 14.49 -23.20
N LYS A 232 17.84 15.07 -22.52
CA LYS A 232 18.05 16.52 -22.37
C LYS A 232 19.46 16.96 -22.73
N SER A 233 20.41 16.04 -22.78
CA SER A 233 21.81 16.30 -22.99
C SER A 233 22.43 15.32 -24.00
N HIS A 234 23.61 15.67 -24.48
CA HIS A 234 24.41 14.75 -25.29
C HIS A 234 24.81 13.48 -24.51
N GLU A 235 25.05 13.62 -23.21
CA GLU A 235 25.36 12.50 -22.32
C GLU A 235 24.18 11.54 -22.19
N ASP A 236 22.96 12.04 -22.03
CA ASP A 236 21.74 11.20 -22.00
C ASP A 236 21.59 10.44 -23.33
N THR A 237 21.84 11.10 -24.46
CA THR A 237 21.81 10.47 -25.77
C THR A 237 22.85 9.35 -25.91
N LEU A 238 24.08 9.58 -25.42
CA LEU A 238 25.12 8.56 -25.43
C LEU A 238 24.75 7.36 -24.56
N ASN A 239 24.20 7.60 -23.37
CA ASN A 239 23.75 6.55 -22.46
C ASN A 239 22.63 5.71 -23.08
N TYR A 240 21.67 6.35 -23.74
CA TYR A 240 20.59 5.67 -24.47
C TYR A 240 21.15 4.79 -25.60
N VAL A 241 22.02 5.35 -26.47
CA VAL A 241 22.65 4.61 -27.57
C VAL A 241 23.50 3.43 -27.05
N ASN A 242 24.24 3.63 -25.96
CA ASN A 242 25.02 2.55 -25.36
C ASN A 242 24.13 1.43 -24.80
N LYS A 243 22.95 1.78 -24.26
CA LYS A 243 21.96 0.79 -23.82
C LYS A 243 21.43 -0.02 -25.01
N LEU A 244 21.06 0.63 -26.12
CA LEU A 244 20.63 -0.06 -27.32
C LEU A 244 21.71 -0.99 -27.87
N LYS A 245 22.96 -0.53 -27.94
CA LYS A 245 24.09 -1.37 -28.36
C LYS A 245 24.28 -2.60 -27.47
N SER A 246 24.10 -2.45 -26.16
CA SER A 246 24.20 -3.56 -25.22
C SER A 246 23.09 -4.60 -25.43
N ILE A 247 21.88 -4.17 -25.78
CA ILE A 247 20.77 -5.06 -26.10
C ILE A 247 21.07 -5.83 -27.37
N TYR A 248 21.47 -5.14 -28.43
CA TYR A 248 21.83 -5.75 -29.70
C TYR A 248 22.99 -6.77 -29.59
N ALA A 249 24.00 -6.46 -28.78
CA ALA A 249 25.11 -7.37 -28.57
C ALA A 249 24.72 -8.68 -27.84
N ASN A 250 23.62 -8.66 -27.08
CA ASN A 250 23.11 -9.84 -26.40
C ASN A 250 22.10 -10.64 -27.24
N ASP A 251 21.40 -9.96 -28.13
CA ASP A 251 20.43 -10.56 -29.06
C ASP A 251 20.34 -9.71 -30.34
N GLU A 252 21.01 -10.16 -31.40
CA GLU A 252 21.07 -9.45 -32.70
C GLU A 252 19.70 -9.41 -33.43
N ASN A 253 18.76 -10.25 -33.04
CA ASN A 253 17.42 -10.29 -33.62
C ASN A 253 16.36 -9.55 -32.77
N ASN A 254 16.81 -8.79 -31.77
CA ASN A 254 15.91 -8.08 -30.89
C ASN A 254 15.31 -6.85 -31.59
N ASP A 255 14.03 -6.91 -31.89
CA ASP A 255 13.28 -5.87 -32.63
C ASP A 255 13.23 -4.50 -31.92
N MET A 256 13.60 -4.44 -30.64
CA MET A 256 13.65 -3.17 -29.88
C MET A 256 14.80 -2.25 -30.31
N VAL A 257 15.75 -2.74 -31.10
CA VAL A 257 16.95 -2.01 -31.50
C VAL A 257 16.84 -1.48 -32.93
N PHE A 258 15.86 -1.95 -33.65
CA PHE A 258 15.52 -1.55 -35.01
C PHE A 258 14.20 -0.77 -35.05
#